data_1ef08a4ac089412303c6f46c326bba5a
#
_entry.id   1ef08a4ac089412303c6f46c326bba5a
#
_cell.length_a   1.000
_cell.length_b   1.000
_cell.length_c   1.000
_cell.angle_alpha   90.00
_cell.angle_beta   90.00
_cell.angle_gamma   90.00
#
_symmetry.space_group_name_H-M   'P 1'
#
loop_
_entity.id
_entity.type
_entity.pdbx_description
1 polymer ?
#
loop_
_entity_poly.entity_id
_entity_poly.type
_entity_poly.pdbx_seq_one_letter_code
_entity_poly.pdbx_strand_id
1 'polypeptide(L)'
;MQTERIIRPAKNVYGSLRLPGDKSISHRYGMLAAFAEGTSRFANFSTGADCASTLSCMEALGAKVRRLEDGQVEVTGVSGRVTPSNKPLDCGNSGSTMRMISGLLAPQAGRFTLVGDESLSRRPMQRIRDPLAAMGARLTLTEGHAPLHIVGGPLKAIDYTTPVPSAQVKTCILLAGLQTAGTTTVHEAVRTRDHSELALRAFGARLTRTLNSVSIAGPQTLHSIEASVPGDISSAAFFLCAAALFPGSSLVLDALGLNPTRAALLDVLTALGARISVLNLEELNSELVGTVQISALAEGLGTTEVSGALSAQLIDELPVLAAIGPFTSDGIRIRDAKELRVKESDRIALVARNLRAMGAEVTEFEDGLDVPGGQKLHGATIDSGSDHRIAMAFSVAALRAEGETLIQGADSAAISFPEFFNLLDLVAER
;
A
#
# COMPACT_ATOMS: atom_id res chain seq x y z
N MET A 1 22.00 -8.62 -10.56
CA MET A 1 22.10 -7.39 -11.38
C MET A 1 20.76 -6.71 -11.31
N GLN A 2 20.72 -5.41 -10.96
CA GLN A 2 19.48 -4.65 -11.05
C GLN A 2 19.04 -4.63 -12.51
N THR A 3 17.76 -4.94 -12.77
CA THR A 3 17.22 -4.90 -14.12
C THR A 3 16.97 -3.45 -14.54
N GLU A 4 17.37 -3.12 -15.75
CA GLU A 4 17.16 -1.81 -16.35
C GLU A 4 15.96 -1.85 -17.30
N ARG A 5 15.19 -0.77 -17.33
CA ARG A 5 14.07 -0.61 -18.27
C ARG A 5 14.15 0.74 -18.97
N ILE A 6 14.12 0.74 -20.28
CA ILE A 6 14.02 1.97 -21.07
C ILE A 6 12.54 2.31 -21.24
N ILE A 7 12.19 3.54 -20.88
CA ILE A 7 10.88 4.12 -21.15
C ILE A 7 11.03 5.16 -22.26
N ARG A 8 10.20 4.99 -23.30
CA ARG A 8 10.12 5.93 -24.43
C ARG A 8 8.96 6.88 -24.23
N PRO A 9 9.07 8.13 -24.74
CA PRO A 9 7.95 9.07 -24.75
C PRO A 9 6.71 8.46 -25.42
N ALA A 10 5.55 8.86 -24.92
CA ALA A 10 4.27 8.52 -25.50
C ALA A 10 3.62 9.75 -26.14
N LYS A 11 2.73 9.53 -27.10
CA LYS A 11 1.87 10.58 -27.66
C LYS A 11 0.58 10.71 -26.86
N ASN A 12 0.12 9.61 -26.30
CA ASN A 12 -1.13 9.58 -25.54
C ASN A 12 -1.25 8.32 -24.67
N VAL A 13 -2.33 8.25 -23.86
CA VAL A 13 -2.66 7.10 -23.00
C VAL A 13 -4.13 6.73 -23.21
N TYR A 14 -4.37 5.51 -23.69
CA TYR A 14 -5.72 5.01 -23.99
C TYR A 14 -5.93 3.58 -23.52
N GLY A 15 -7.17 3.22 -23.32
CA GLY A 15 -7.60 1.84 -23.19
C GLY A 15 -8.45 1.56 -21.98
N SER A 16 -8.57 0.28 -21.68
CA SER A 16 -9.24 -0.21 -20.49
C SER A 16 -8.33 -1.23 -19.80
N LEU A 17 -8.17 -1.11 -18.49
CA LEU A 17 -7.37 -2.00 -17.67
C LEU A 17 -8.18 -2.54 -16.51
N ARG A 18 -7.93 -3.81 -16.18
CA ARG A 18 -8.24 -4.38 -14.89
C ARG A 18 -6.95 -4.59 -14.13
N LEU A 19 -6.82 -3.94 -12.99
CA LEU A 19 -5.59 -3.97 -12.21
C LEU A 19 -5.56 -5.18 -11.25
N PRO A 20 -4.37 -5.65 -10.86
CA PRO A 20 -4.23 -6.62 -9.79
C PRO A 20 -4.91 -6.14 -8.51
N GLY A 21 -5.34 -7.09 -7.70
CA GLY A 21 -6.03 -6.82 -6.46
C GLY A 21 -5.22 -5.97 -5.49
N ASP A 22 -5.92 -5.12 -4.73
CA ASP A 22 -5.35 -4.22 -3.74
C ASP A 22 -4.42 -4.99 -2.77
N LYS A 23 -3.17 -4.53 -2.69
CA LYS A 23 -2.13 -5.11 -1.84
C LYS A 23 -2.55 -5.08 -0.37
N SER A 24 -3.09 -3.97 0.10
CA SER A 24 -3.49 -3.78 1.49
C SER A 24 -4.66 -4.68 1.90
N ILE A 25 -5.62 -4.91 1.01
CA ILE A 25 -6.74 -5.83 1.21
C ILE A 25 -6.23 -7.26 1.15
N SER A 26 -5.41 -7.61 0.15
CA SER A 26 -4.84 -8.96 -0.02
C SER A 26 -4.04 -9.42 1.20
N HIS A 27 -3.19 -8.56 1.77
CA HIS A 27 -2.49 -8.87 3.03
C HIS A 27 -3.48 -9.27 4.14
N ARG A 28 -4.53 -8.47 4.33
CA ARG A 28 -5.52 -8.68 5.38
C ARG A 28 -6.33 -9.93 5.15
N TYR A 29 -6.80 -10.13 3.93
CA TYR A 29 -7.56 -11.32 3.56
C TYR A 29 -6.73 -12.59 3.73
N GLY A 30 -5.46 -12.59 3.28
CA GLY A 30 -4.55 -13.71 3.49
C GLY A 30 -4.32 -14.06 4.96
N MET A 31 -4.08 -13.04 5.81
CA MET A 31 -3.88 -13.24 7.25
C MET A 31 -5.15 -13.70 7.96
N LEU A 32 -6.29 -13.05 7.69
CA LEU A 32 -7.55 -13.39 8.35
C LEU A 32 -8.07 -14.75 7.91
N ALA A 33 -7.97 -15.08 6.62
CA ALA A 33 -8.33 -16.40 6.10
C ALA A 33 -7.48 -17.52 6.71
N ALA A 34 -6.17 -17.28 6.82
CA ALA A 34 -5.26 -18.25 7.44
C ALA A 34 -5.54 -18.44 8.93
N PHE A 35 -6.12 -17.45 9.61
CA PHE A 35 -6.47 -17.52 11.02
C PHE A 35 -7.91 -18.03 11.25
N ALA A 36 -8.81 -17.89 10.28
CA ALA A 36 -10.23 -18.23 10.35
C ALA A 36 -10.51 -19.75 10.42
N GLU A 37 -11.76 -20.09 10.68
CA GLU A 37 -12.30 -21.44 10.46
C GLU A 37 -12.70 -21.61 9.00
N GLY A 38 -12.42 -22.79 8.43
CA GLY A 38 -12.82 -23.16 7.06
C GLY A 38 -11.83 -22.74 6.00
N THR A 39 -12.30 -22.68 4.75
CA THR A 39 -11.50 -22.39 3.55
C THR A 39 -12.07 -21.17 2.84
N SER A 40 -11.27 -20.14 2.72
CA SER A 40 -11.60 -18.92 1.97
C SER A 40 -11.07 -19.01 0.54
N ARG A 41 -11.77 -18.35 -0.39
CA ARG A 41 -11.36 -18.24 -1.81
C ARG A 41 -11.35 -16.79 -2.25
N PHE A 42 -10.29 -16.39 -2.94
CA PHE A 42 -10.10 -15.02 -3.39
C PHE A 42 -9.80 -14.97 -4.88
N ALA A 43 -10.68 -14.31 -5.64
CA ALA A 43 -10.38 -13.88 -6.99
C ALA A 43 -9.56 -12.58 -6.95
N ASN A 44 -8.74 -12.36 -7.98
CA ASN A 44 -7.93 -11.16 -8.14
C ASN A 44 -7.04 -10.82 -6.92
N PHE A 45 -6.49 -11.84 -6.24
CA PHE A 45 -5.55 -11.62 -5.15
C PHE A 45 -4.26 -10.98 -5.67
N SER A 46 -3.67 -10.05 -4.92
CA SER A 46 -2.44 -9.36 -5.34
C SER A 46 -1.31 -10.33 -5.68
N THR A 47 -0.67 -10.12 -6.82
CA THR A 47 0.44 -10.91 -7.36
C THR A 47 1.81 -10.47 -6.84
N GLY A 48 1.86 -9.32 -6.13
CA GLY A 48 3.09 -8.74 -5.63
C GLY A 48 3.82 -9.61 -4.59
N ALA A 49 5.15 -9.52 -4.57
CA ALA A 49 6.02 -10.29 -3.67
C ALA A 49 5.68 -10.06 -2.18
N ASP A 50 5.25 -8.86 -1.81
CA ASP A 50 4.81 -8.54 -0.45
C ASP A 50 3.67 -9.46 0.02
N CYS A 51 2.66 -9.68 -0.82
CA CYS A 51 1.52 -10.55 -0.50
C CYS A 51 1.92 -12.02 -0.54
N ALA A 52 2.85 -12.42 -1.42
CA ALA A 52 3.41 -13.77 -1.42
C ALA A 52 4.13 -14.06 -0.10
N SER A 53 4.92 -13.12 0.44
CA SER A 53 5.57 -13.24 1.75
C SER A 53 4.55 -13.44 2.88
N THR A 54 3.41 -12.72 2.84
CA THR A 54 2.32 -12.94 3.80
C THR A 54 1.81 -14.37 3.77
N LEU A 55 1.47 -14.86 2.57
CA LEU A 55 0.94 -16.22 2.43
C LEU A 55 1.96 -17.27 2.89
N SER A 56 3.24 -17.12 2.53
CA SER A 56 4.31 -18.03 2.98
C SER A 56 4.50 -18.01 4.49
N CYS A 57 4.43 -16.85 5.15
CA CYS A 57 4.46 -16.77 6.60
C CYS A 57 3.26 -17.51 7.23
N MET A 58 2.07 -17.37 6.65
CA MET A 58 0.88 -18.03 7.17
C MET A 58 0.91 -19.55 6.92
N GLU A 59 1.48 -20.02 5.82
CA GLU A 59 1.75 -21.45 5.60
C GLU A 59 2.72 -22.02 6.63
N ALA A 60 3.81 -21.30 6.93
CA ALA A 60 4.76 -21.70 7.96
C ALA A 60 4.13 -21.75 9.36
N LEU A 61 3.01 -21.07 9.56
CA LEU A 61 2.21 -21.06 10.78
C LEU A 61 1.07 -22.08 10.78
N GLY A 62 0.98 -22.92 9.73
CA GLY A 62 0.08 -24.07 9.67
C GLY A 62 -1.13 -23.92 8.75
N ALA A 63 -1.36 -22.77 8.14
CA ALA A 63 -2.40 -22.62 7.13
C ALA A 63 -2.05 -23.40 5.86
N LYS A 64 -3.05 -23.71 5.02
CA LYS A 64 -2.82 -24.31 3.71
C LYS A 64 -3.19 -23.30 2.64
N VAL A 65 -2.25 -22.99 1.75
CA VAL A 65 -2.46 -22.06 0.65
C VAL A 65 -2.36 -22.80 -0.68
N ARG A 66 -3.30 -22.55 -1.56
CA ARG A 66 -3.31 -23.12 -2.92
C ARG A 66 -3.57 -22.01 -3.93
N ARG A 67 -2.76 -21.94 -4.97
CA ARG A 67 -3.07 -21.16 -6.16
C ARG A 67 -3.77 -22.07 -7.15
N LEU A 68 -4.96 -21.68 -7.58
CA LEU A 68 -5.78 -22.43 -8.51
C LEU A 68 -5.41 -22.08 -9.97
N GLU A 69 -5.76 -22.94 -10.93
CA GLU A 69 -5.45 -22.75 -12.34
C GLU A 69 -6.10 -21.48 -12.94
N ASP A 70 -7.22 -21.04 -12.38
CA ASP A 70 -7.92 -19.81 -12.77
C ASP A 70 -7.33 -18.54 -12.12
N GLY A 71 -6.20 -18.65 -11.43
CA GLY A 71 -5.51 -17.57 -10.74
C GLY A 71 -6.10 -17.20 -9.37
N GLN A 72 -7.14 -17.89 -8.90
CA GLN A 72 -7.67 -17.68 -7.57
C GLN A 72 -6.69 -18.22 -6.49
N VAL A 73 -6.79 -17.65 -5.29
CA VAL A 73 -6.05 -18.09 -4.10
C VAL A 73 -7.04 -18.70 -3.11
N GLU A 74 -6.79 -19.95 -2.73
CA GLU A 74 -7.53 -20.66 -1.70
C GLU A 74 -6.69 -20.75 -0.43
N VAL A 75 -7.26 -20.39 0.72
CA VAL A 75 -6.60 -20.43 2.02
C VAL A 75 -7.45 -21.19 3.02
N THR A 76 -6.97 -22.34 3.50
CA THR A 76 -7.58 -23.08 4.61
C THR A 76 -6.94 -22.65 5.91
N GLY A 77 -7.75 -22.13 6.81
CA GLY A 77 -7.29 -21.54 8.06
C GLY A 77 -7.02 -22.55 9.18
N VAL A 78 -6.43 -22.05 10.26
CA VAL A 78 -6.00 -22.83 11.43
C VAL A 78 -6.97 -22.73 12.62
N SER A 79 -8.18 -22.22 12.41
CA SER A 79 -9.23 -22.08 13.45
C SER A 79 -8.73 -21.36 14.71
N GLY A 80 -8.03 -20.24 14.52
CA GLY A 80 -7.55 -19.37 15.59
C GLY A 80 -6.29 -19.84 16.33
N ARG A 81 -5.67 -20.95 15.93
CA ARG A 81 -4.47 -21.51 16.60
C ARG A 81 -3.34 -21.77 15.61
N VAL A 82 -2.33 -20.93 15.62
CA VAL A 82 -1.15 -21.12 14.78
C VAL A 82 -0.22 -22.19 15.36
N THR A 83 0.51 -22.86 14.47
CA THR A 83 1.62 -23.75 14.84
C THR A 83 2.91 -22.96 14.83
N PRO A 84 3.66 -22.87 15.95
CA PRO A 84 4.94 -22.18 15.96
C PRO A 84 5.92 -22.83 14.96
N SER A 85 6.55 -22.00 14.12
CA SER A 85 7.56 -22.44 13.17
C SER A 85 8.94 -22.53 13.85
N ASN A 86 9.69 -23.59 13.53
CA ASN A 86 11.08 -23.72 13.95
C ASN A 86 12.06 -22.86 13.12
N LYS A 87 11.56 -22.29 12.02
CA LYS A 87 12.34 -21.38 11.14
C LYS A 87 11.81 -19.95 11.30
N PRO A 88 12.67 -18.94 11.09
CA PRO A 88 12.20 -17.57 11.00
C PRO A 88 11.11 -17.39 9.92
N LEU A 89 10.14 -16.55 10.21
CA LEU A 89 9.13 -16.12 9.25
C LEU A 89 9.74 -14.99 8.40
N ASP A 90 10.00 -15.28 7.15
CA ASP A 90 10.58 -14.31 6.22
C ASP A 90 9.49 -13.42 5.63
N CYS A 91 9.50 -12.17 6.05
CA CYS A 91 8.58 -11.14 5.57
C CYS A 91 9.04 -10.47 4.26
N GLY A 92 10.21 -10.85 3.71
CA GLY A 92 10.80 -10.21 2.54
C GLY A 92 10.94 -8.70 2.71
N ASN A 93 10.42 -7.91 1.78
CA ASN A 93 10.36 -6.45 1.85
C ASN A 93 9.11 -5.93 2.59
N SER A 94 8.19 -6.81 2.99
CA SER A 94 6.86 -6.43 3.44
C SER A 94 6.78 -5.97 4.91
N GLY A 95 6.83 -4.66 5.14
CA GLY A 95 6.53 -4.07 6.43
C GLY A 95 5.07 -4.32 6.88
N SER A 96 4.14 -4.50 5.94
CA SER A 96 2.75 -4.88 6.24
C SER A 96 2.69 -6.26 6.86
N THR A 97 3.37 -7.24 6.27
CA THR A 97 3.45 -8.60 6.79
C THR A 97 4.03 -8.60 8.19
N MET A 98 5.22 -8.07 8.38
CA MET A 98 5.91 -8.10 9.68
C MET A 98 5.10 -7.42 10.79
N ARG A 99 4.59 -6.23 10.53
CA ARG A 99 3.85 -5.46 11.54
C ARG A 99 2.51 -6.07 11.91
N MET A 100 1.74 -6.52 10.91
CA MET A 100 0.39 -7.03 11.18
C MET A 100 0.39 -8.45 11.75
N ILE A 101 1.24 -9.35 11.23
CA ILE A 101 1.37 -10.71 11.77
C ILE A 101 1.82 -10.68 13.24
N SER A 102 2.65 -9.71 13.65
CA SER A 102 3.05 -9.56 15.05
C SER A 102 1.86 -9.46 16.00
N GLY A 103 0.77 -8.78 15.58
CA GLY A 103 -0.47 -8.71 16.34
C GLY A 103 -1.21 -10.05 16.43
N LEU A 104 -1.16 -10.86 15.38
CA LEU A 104 -1.72 -12.23 15.42
C LEU A 104 -0.91 -13.14 16.32
N LEU A 105 0.42 -13.02 16.34
CA LEU A 105 1.33 -13.93 17.03
C LEU A 105 1.48 -13.62 18.53
N ALA A 106 1.38 -12.34 18.91
CA ALA A 106 1.61 -11.93 20.29
C ALA A 106 0.72 -12.65 21.32
N PRO A 107 -0.59 -12.92 21.05
CA PRO A 107 -1.45 -13.70 21.95
C PRO A 107 -1.24 -15.22 21.88
N GLN A 108 -0.55 -15.73 20.86
CA GLN A 108 -0.40 -17.18 20.61
C GLN A 108 0.70 -17.80 21.44
N ALA A 109 0.48 -18.99 21.96
CA ALA A 109 1.52 -19.71 22.72
C ALA A 109 2.67 -20.12 21.79
N GLY A 110 3.89 -19.73 22.12
CA GLY A 110 5.08 -20.12 21.36
C GLY A 110 6.14 -19.02 21.24
N ARG A 111 7.15 -19.34 20.47
CA ARG A 111 8.23 -18.40 20.14
C ARG A 111 8.26 -18.22 18.62
N PHE A 112 8.32 -16.96 18.18
CA PHE A 112 8.30 -16.61 16.77
C PHE A 112 9.44 -15.63 16.49
N THR A 113 10.11 -15.83 15.37
CA THR A 113 11.12 -14.89 14.86
C THR A 113 10.71 -14.41 13.48
N LEU A 114 10.62 -13.11 13.30
CA LEU A 114 10.32 -12.49 12.01
C LEU A 114 11.58 -11.79 11.50
N VAL A 115 11.91 -12.05 10.25
CA VAL A 115 13.04 -11.45 9.53
C VAL A 115 12.54 -10.77 8.25
N GLY A 116 13.36 -9.93 7.68
CA GLY A 116 13.09 -9.28 6.40
C GLY A 116 14.38 -9.02 5.65
N ASP A 117 14.26 -8.51 4.44
CA ASP A 117 15.39 -8.08 3.64
C ASP A 117 16.13 -6.86 4.27
N GLU A 118 17.18 -6.42 3.61
CA GLU A 118 17.99 -5.29 4.08
C GLU A 118 17.15 -3.99 4.20
N SER A 119 16.24 -3.74 3.27
CA SER A 119 15.35 -2.56 3.30
C SER A 119 14.38 -2.63 4.48
N LEU A 120 13.70 -3.77 4.68
CA LEU A 120 12.75 -3.94 5.77
C LEU A 120 13.46 -3.88 7.13
N SER A 121 14.68 -4.43 7.21
CA SER A 121 15.47 -4.46 8.43
C SER A 121 15.92 -3.07 8.91
N ARG A 122 15.87 -2.05 8.07
CA ARG A 122 16.13 -0.65 8.45
C ARG A 122 14.89 0.11 8.91
N ARG A 123 13.70 -0.44 8.69
CA ARG A 123 12.44 0.25 9.04
C ARG A 123 12.12 0.13 10.52
N PRO A 124 11.55 1.19 11.17
CA PRO A 124 11.26 1.18 12.59
C PRO A 124 10.15 0.17 12.93
N MET A 125 10.42 -0.71 13.91
CA MET A 125 9.47 -1.69 14.45
C MET A 125 9.04 -1.35 15.88
N GLN A 126 9.64 -0.31 16.49
CA GLN A 126 9.27 0.21 17.80
C GLN A 126 7.77 0.51 17.89
N ARG A 127 7.18 1.08 16.82
CA ARG A 127 5.79 1.51 16.76
C ARG A 127 4.75 0.39 16.96
N ILE A 128 5.13 -0.88 16.75
CA ILE A 128 4.28 -2.03 17.07
C ILE A 128 4.68 -2.69 18.39
N ARG A 129 5.97 -2.62 18.77
CA ARG A 129 6.45 -3.16 20.04
C ARG A 129 5.76 -2.49 21.21
N ASP A 130 5.68 -1.16 21.20
CA ASP A 130 5.19 -0.39 22.33
C ASP A 130 3.73 -0.71 22.69
N PRO A 131 2.74 -0.68 21.76
CA PRO A 131 1.38 -1.10 22.07
C PRO A 131 1.27 -2.57 22.47
N LEU A 132 1.99 -3.48 21.79
CA LEU A 132 1.96 -4.90 22.17
C LEU A 132 2.58 -5.12 23.56
N ALA A 133 3.64 -4.43 23.92
CA ALA A 133 4.22 -4.47 25.26
C ALA A 133 3.23 -3.92 26.30
N ALA A 134 2.48 -2.85 25.97
CA ALA A 134 1.41 -2.35 26.84
C ALA A 134 0.29 -3.37 27.06
N MET A 135 0.03 -4.24 26.08
CA MET A 135 -0.87 -5.41 26.22
C MET A 135 -0.24 -6.55 27.02
N GLY A 136 1.04 -6.49 27.37
CA GLY A 136 1.77 -7.51 28.12
C GLY A 136 2.56 -8.50 27.25
N ALA A 137 2.67 -8.25 25.95
CA ALA A 137 3.47 -9.11 25.07
C ALA A 137 4.98 -8.91 25.32
N ARG A 138 5.74 -9.98 25.10
CA ARG A 138 7.20 -9.96 25.21
C ARG A 138 7.82 -9.98 23.82
N LEU A 139 8.25 -8.79 23.37
CA LEU A 139 8.90 -8.59 22.08
C LEU A 139 10.29 -8.01 22.27
N THR A 140 11.27 -8.53 21.56
CA THR A 140 12.61 -7.97 21.46
C THR A 140 12.94 -7.59 20.02
N LEU A 141 13.61 -6.47 19.87
CA LEU A 141 14.08 -5.91 18.61
C LEU A 141 15.60 -5.71 18.70
N THR A 142 16.27 -5.70 17.57
CA THR A 142 17.67 -5.28 17.47
C THR A 142 17.68 -3.79 17.16
N GLU A 143 18.07 -2.94 18.11
CA GLU A 143 18.14 -1.47 17.97
C GLU A 143 16.83 -0.83 17.44
N GLY A 144 15.68 -1.39 17.79
CA GLY A 144 14.37 -0.90 17.32
C GLY A 144 13.92 -1.41 15.96
N HIS A 145 14.68 -2.33 15.36
CA HIS A 145 14.49 -2.88 14.01
C HIS A 145 14.36 -4.41 14.04
N ALA A 146 14.14 -5.01 12.85
CA ALA A 146 14.22 -6.46 12.70
C ALA A 146 15.68 -6.97 12.90
N PRO A 147 15.88 -8.24 13.31
CA PRO A 147 14.87 -9.26 13.56
C PRO A 147 13.97 -8.97 14.77
N LEU A 148 12.72 -9.42 14.66
CA LEU A 148 11.74 -9.29 15.71
C LEU A 148 11.49 -10.65 16.36
N HIS A 149 11.69 -10.76 17.65
CA HIS A 149 11.44 -11.98 18.41
C HIS A 149 10.23 -11.80 19.33
N ILE A 150 9.25 -12.68 19.22
CA ILE A 150 8.02 -12.68 20.00
C ILE A 150 7.96 -13.93 20.86
N VAL A 151 7.78 -13.76 22.17
CA VAL A 151 7.39 -14.82 23.07
C VAL A 151 5.90 -14.59 23.37
N GLY A 152 5.06 -15.34 22.67
CA GLY A 152 3.61 -15.15 22.75
C GLY A 152 3.01 -15.75 24.01
N GLY A 153 1.84 -15.26 24.39
CA GLY A 153 1.12 -15.66 25.59
C GLY A 153 -0.08 -14.77 25.87
N PRO A 154 -0.77 -14.98 26.99
CA PRO A 154 -1.96 -14.22 27.34
C PRO A 154 -1.69 -12.71 27.40
N LEU A 155 -2.56 -11.93 26.79
CA LEU A 155 -2.51 -10.47 26.76
C LEU A 155 -3.69 -9.88 27.55
N LYS A 156 -3.59 -8.58 27.85
CA LYS A 156 -4.68 -7.76 28.40
C LYS A 156 -5.16 -6.75 27.37
N ALA A 157 -6.46 -6.49 27.37
CA ALA A 157 -7.05 -5.43 26.56
C ALA A 157 -6.50 -4.05 26.98
N ILE A 158 -6.36 -3.14 26.02
CA ILE A 158 -5.87 -1.78 26.25
C ILE A 158 -6.75 -0.74 25.55
N ASP A 159 -6.65 0.47 26.04
CA ASP A 159 -7.06 1.70 25.37
C ASP A 159 -5.77 2.41 24.93
N TYR A 160 -5.57 2.61 23.61
CA TYR A 160 -4.30 3.06 23.06
C TYR A 160 -4.48 4.15 22.01
N THR A 161 -3.80 5.27 22.20
CA THR A 161 -3.72 6.34 21.21
C THR A 161 -2.44 6.19 20.38
N THR A 162 -2.59 6.07 19.05
CA THR A 162 -1.44 5.97 18.17
C THR A 162 -0.68 7.29 18.09
N PRO A 163 0.63 7.32 18.36
CA PRO A 163 1.42 8.57 18.33
C PRO A 163 1.60 9.12 16.91
N VAL A 164 1.49 8.27 15.91
CA VAL A 164 1.55 8.63 14.49
C VAL A 164 0.45 7.91 13.71
N PRO A 165 -0.11 8.51 12.65
CA PRO A 165 -1.12 7.86 11.81
C PRO A 165 -0.54 6.62 11.13
N SER A 166 -1.02 5.42 11.50
CA SER A 166 -0.55 4.16 10.91
C SER A 166 -1.61 3.08 10.95
N ALA A 167 -2.19 2.78 9.80
CA ALA A 167 -3.14 1.67 9.65
C ALA A 167 -2.52 0.31 10.02
N GLN A 168 -1.20 0.13 9.82
CA GLN A 168 -0.51 -1.13 10.17
C GLN A 168 -0.40 -1.30 11.69
N VAL A 169 -0.13 -0.23 12.43
CA VAL A 169 -0.10 -0.25 13.90
C VAL A 169 -1.49 -0.51 14.45
N LYS A 170 -2.50 0.20 13.94
CA LYS A 170 -3.91 -0.05 14.28
C LYS A 170 -4.28 -1.51 14.05
N THR A 171 -3.98 -2.04 12.86
CA THR A 171 -4.26 -3.44 12.51
C THR A 171 -3.57 -4.40 13.48
N CYS A 172 -2.30 -4.18 13.80
CA CYS A 172 -1.55 -5.00 14.75
C CYS A 172 -2.25 -5.08 16.10
N ILE A 173 -2.69 -3.94 16.64
CA ILE A 173 -3.40 -3.87 17.93
C ILE A 173 -4.76 -4.56 17.85
N LEU A 174 -5.53 -4.35 16.78
CA LEU A 174 -6.84 -4.98 16.59
C LEU A 174 -6.75 -6.49 16.47
N LEU A 175 -5.73 -7.02 15.76
CA LEU A 175 -5.50 -8.46 15.63
C LEU A 175 -5.08 -9.11 16.96
N ALA A 176 -4.35 -8.40 17.80
CA ALA A 176 -4.06 -8.82 19.15
C ALA A 176 -5.32 -8.76 20.04
N GLY A 177 -6.10 -7.67 19.95
CA GLY A 177 -7.36 -7.48 20.67
C GLY A 177 -8.45 -8.48 20.28
N LEU A 178 -8.49 -8.92 19.02
CA LEU A 178 -9.40 -9.96 18.52
C LEU A 178 -9.33 -11.26 19.34
N GLN A 179 -8.16 -11.57 19.90
CA GLN A 179 -7.87 -12.80 20.63
C GLN A 179 -7.81 -12.59 22.15
N THR A 180 -7.90 -11.35 22.62
CA THR A 180 -7.66 -10.97 24.01
C THR A 180 -9.00 -10.72 24.74
N ALA A 181 -9.18 -11.27 25.93
CA ALA A 181 -10.38 -11.02 26.74
C ALA A 181 -10.50 -9.53 27.12
N GLY A 182 -11.71 -8.98 26.92
CA GLY A 182 -12.00 -7.58 27.15
C GLY A 182 -12.06 -6.73 25.87
N THR A 183 -12.22 -5.42 26.02
CA THR A 183 -12.34 -4.50 24.89
C THR A 183 -11.02 -3.76 24.67
N THR A 184 -10.42 -3.94 23.51
CA THR A 184 -9.25 -3.18 23.04
C THR A 184 -9.73 -2.06 22.16
N THR A 185 -9.32 -0.82 22.47
CA THR A 185 -9.66 0.39 21.72
C THR A 185 -8.40 1.04 21.16
N VAL A 186 -8.46 1.45 19.91
CA VAL A 186 -7.40 2.22 19.23
C VAL A 186 -7.96 3.59 18.86
N HIS A 187 -7.31 4.66 19.35
CA HIS A 187 -7.60 6.04 18.98
C HIS A 187 -6.59 6.56 17.96
N GLU A 188 -7.09 7.31 17.00
CA GLU A 188 -6.31 7.92 15.92
C GLU A 188 -6.55 9.43 15.90
N ALA A 189 -5.49 10.25 16.02
CA ALA A 189 -5.59 11.70 15.87
C ALA A 189 -5.98 12.09 14.44
N VAL A 190 -5.46 11.36 13.46
CA VAL A 190 -5.82 11.44 12.05
C VAL A 190 -6.26 10.05 11.60
N ARG A 191 -7.46 9.96 11.05
CA ARG A 191 -8.03 8.69 10.58
C ARG A 191 -7.16 8.09 9.49
N THR A 192 -6.78 6.83 9.68
CA THR A 192 -6.05 6.06 8.68
C THR A 192 -6.98 5.12 7.89
N ARG A 193 -6.41 4.40 6.92
CA ARG A 193 -7.10 3.38 6.11
C ARG A 193 -7.85 2.38 6.98
N ASP A 194 -9.08 2.05 6.60
CA ASP A 194 -9.99 1.20 7.39
C ASP A 194 -10.21 -0.21 6.82
N HIS A 195 -9.38 -0.63 5.88
CA HIS A 195 -9.45 -1.99 5.31
C HIS A 195 -9.41 -3.11 6.37
N SER A 196 -8.79 -2.88 7.54
CA SER A 196 -8.76 -3.90 8.60
C SER A 196 -10.11 -4.06 9.26
N GLU A 197 -10.79 -2.96 9.50
CA GLU A 197 -12.13 -2.93 10.09
C GLU A 197 -13.14 -3.58 9.13
N LEU A 198 -13.04 -3.27 7.83
CA LEU A 198 -13.89 -3.83 6.80
C LEU A 198 -13.61 -5.33 6.62
N ALA A 199 -12.34 -5.72 6.52
CA ALA A 199 -11.95 -7.12 6.41
C ALA A 199 -12.39 -7.94 7.64
N LEU A 200 -12.13 -7.45 8.87
CA LEU A 200 -12.57 -8.13 10.09
C LEU A 200 -14.08 -8.35 10.12
N ARG A 201 -14.87 -7.36 9.69
CA ARG A 201 -16.33 -7.51 9.56
C ARG A 201 -16.72 -8.56 8.52
N ALA A 202 -16.07 -8.56 7.36
CA ALA A 202 -16.31 -9.54 6.31
C ALA A 202 -16.07 -10.97 6.83
N PHE A 203 -15.05 -11.17 7.67
CA PHE A 203 -14.75 -12.46 8.33
C PHE A 203 -15.60 -12.73 9.59
N GLY A 204 -16.62 -11.91 9.88
CA GLY A 204 -17.59 -12.13 10.95
C GLY A 204 -17.25 -11.48 12.29
N ALA A 205 -16.15 -10.76 12.41
CA ALA A 205 -15.83 -10.05 13.65
C ALA A 205 -16.74 -8.82 13.87
N ARG A 206 -17.00 -8.55 15.14
CA ARG A 206 -17.78 -7.39 15.59
C ARG A 206 -16.85 -6.31 16.11
N LEU A 207 -16.95 -5.12 15.50
CA LEU A 207 -16.21 -3.94 15.89
C LEU A 207 -17.16 -2.78 16.11
N THR A 208 -16.85 -1.93 17.07
CA THR A 208 -17.49 -0.64 17.26
C THR A 208 -16.56 0.45 16.77
N ARG A 209 -17.10 1.40 16.03
CA ARG A 209 -16.33 2.49 15.41
C ARG A 209 -16.95 3.84 15.72
N THR A 210 -16.12 4.81 16.06
CA THR A 210 -16.45 6.23 16.14
C THR A 210 -15.69 7.00 15.05
N LEU A 211 -15.75 8.33 15.09
CA LEU A 211 -15.00 9.16 14.16
C LEU A 211 -13.48 8.91 14.26
N ASN A 212 -12.96 8.81 15.48
CA ASN A 212 -11.52 8.77 15.76
C ASN A 212 -11.07 7.52 16.53
N SER A 213 -11.93 6.52 16.69
CA SER A 213 -11.55 5.28 17.37
C SER A 213 -12.22 4.05 16.78
N VAL A 214 -11.58 2.92 16.99
CA VAL A 214 -12.13 1.60 16.71
C VAL A 214 -11.89 0.69 17.91
N SER A 215 -12.92 -0.07 18.30
CA SER A 215 -12.88 -0.98 19.44
C SER A 215 -13.27 -2.40 19.00
N ILE A 216 -12.57 -3.39 19.55
CA ILE A 216 -12.86 -4.80 19.38
C ILE A 216 -12.95 -5.48 20.74
N ALA A 217 -14.05 -6.20 20.99
CA ALA A 217 -14.21 -7.01 22.19
C ALA A 217 -13.83 -8.46 21.85
N GLY A 218 -12.74 -8.96 22.42
CA GLY A 218 -12.26 -10.32 22.20
C GLY A 218 -12.59 -11.25 23.37
N PRO A 219 -12.37 -12.59 23.23
CA PRO A 219 -11.98 -13.24 21.97
C PRO A 219 -13.13 -13.42 21.00
N GLN A 220 -12.83 -13.44 19.69
CA GLN A 220 -13.79 -13.71 18.63
C GLN A 220 -13.26 -14.74 17.65
N THR A 221 -14.15 -15.53 17.06
CA THR A 221 -13.85 -16.48 15.97
C THR A 221 -14.09 -15.81 14.63
N LEU A 222 -13.18 -16.05 13.69
CA LEU A 222 -13.32 -15.65 12.30
C LEU A 222 -13.79 -16.81 11.44
N HIS A 223 -14.55 -16.54 10.40
CA HIS A 223 -15.08 -17.51 9.46
C HIS A 223 -14.59 -17.27 8.06
N SER A 224 -14.45 -18.32 7.26
CA SER A 224 -14.04 -18.25 5.86
C SER A 224 -15.01 -17.44 5.02
N ILE A 225 -14.49 -16.82 3.96
CA ILE A 225 -15.26 -16.02 2.98
C ILE A 225 -14.87 -16.36 1.55
N GLU A 226 -15.77 -16.06 0.62
CA GLU A 226 -15.44 -15.96 -0.80
C GLU A 226 -15.50 -14.49 -1.20
N ALA A 227 -14.43 -13.99 -1.84
CA ALA A 227 -14.33 -12.57 -2.18
C ALA A 227 -13.51 -12.35 -3.47
N SER A 228 -13.86 -11.29 -4.19
CA SER A 228 -13.00 -10.72 -5.21
C SER A 228 -12.28 -9.51 -4.63
N VAL A 229 -10.95 -9.48 -4.69
CA VAL A 229 -10.17 -8.33 -4.25
C VAL A 229 -10.30 -7.24 -5.30
N PRO A 230 -10.76 -6.02 -4.95
CA PRO A 230 -10.85 -4.93 -5.92
C PRO A 230 -9.46 -4.50 -6.40
N GLY A 231 -9.39 -3.91 -7.59
CA GLY A 231 -8.15 -3.35 -8.13
C GLY A 231 -7.52 -2.32 -7.19
N ASP A 232 -6.19 -2.31 -7.11
CA ASP A 232 -5.44 -1.44 -6.19
C ASP A 232 -5.44 0.02 -6.65
N ILE A 233 -6.06 0.91 -5.87
CA ILE A 233 -6.09 2.36 -6.14
C ILE A 233 -4.68 2.98 -6.15
N SER A 234 -3.73 2.47 -5.36
CA SER A 234 -2.34 2.93 -5.39
C SER A 234 -1.62 2.51 -6.68
N SER A 235 -1.93 1.33 -7.21
CA SER A 235 -1.47 0.90 -8.53
C SER A 235 -2.14 1.70 -9.64
N ALA A 236 -3.43 2.00 -9.49
CA ALA A 236 -4.18 2.87 -10.39
C ALA A 236 -3.60 4.28 -10.47
N ALA A 237 -3.04 4.79 -9.38
CA ALA A 237 -2.47 6.14 -9.31
C ALA A 237 -1.48 6.43 -10.45
N PHE A 238 -0.64 5.47 -10.80
CA PHE A 238 0.33 5.63 -11.89
C PHE A 238 -0.36 5.80 -13.24
N PHE A 239 -1.38 5.02 -13.52
CA PHE A 239 -2.14 5.07 -14.77
C PHE A 239 -3.06 6.28 -14.83
N LEU A 240 -3.66 6.68 -13.71
CA LEU A 240 -4.47 7.90 -13.62
C LEU A 240 -3.59 9.14 -13.85
N CYS A 241 -2.42 9.20 -13.22
CA CYS A 241 -1.46 10.28 -13.46
C CYS A 241 -0.94 10.27 -14.90
N ALA A 242 -0.63 9.09 -15.47
CA ALA A 242 -0.21 8.97 -16.86
C ALA A 242 -1.27 9.52 -17.83
N ALA A 243 -2.54 9.12 -17.67
CA ALA A 243 -3.63 9.60 -18.49
C ALA A 243 -3.87 11.12 -18.31
N ALA A 244 -3.70 11.65 -17.09
CA ALA A 244 -3.85 13.08 -16.82
C ALA A 244 -2.81 13.96 -17.53
N LEU A 245 -1.66 13.40 -17.93
CA LEU A 245 -0.60 14.14 -18.59
C LEU A 245 -0.89 14.50 -20.05
N PHE A 246 -1.78 13.79 -20.74
CA PHE A 246 -1.95 13.93 -22.19
C PHE A 246 -3.35 14.44 -22.54
N PRO A 247 -3.49 15.64 -23.10
CA PRO A 247 -4.75 16.10 -23.63
C PRO A 247 -5.34 15.10 -24.64
N GLY A 248 -6.62 14.77 -24.47
CA GLY A 248 -7.30 13.80 -25.31
C GLY A 248 -7.12 12.33 -24.91
N SER A 249 -6.39 12.02 -23.81
CA SER A 249 -6.33 10.68 -23.24
C SER A 249 -7.72 10.19 -22.80
N SER A 250 -7.92 8.89 -22.81
CA SER A 250 -9.11 8.25 -22.25
C SER A 250 -8.74 6.86 -21.72
N LEU A 251 -8.75 6.70 -20.42
CA LEU A 251 -8.43 5.45 -19.75
C LEU A 251 -9.57 5.02 -18.83
N VAL A 252 -9.92 3.74 -18.90
CA VAL A 252 -10.93 3.11 -18.05
C VAL A 252 -10.24 2.10 -17.14
N LEU A 253 -10.50 2.18 -15.84
CA LEU A 253 -10.01 1.24 -14.84
C LEU A 253 -11.20 0.50 -14.23
N ASP A 254 -11.31 -0.79 -14.51
CA ASP A 254 -12.44 -1.61 -14.08
C ASP A 254 -12.22 -2.21 -12.69
N ALA A 255 -13.34 -2.37 -11.96
CA ALA A 255 -13.37 -3.00 -10.64
C ALA A 255 -12.34 -2.44 -9.66
N LEU A 256 -12.14 -1.13 -9.68
CA LEU A 256 -11.18 -0.42 -8.83
C LEU A 256 -11.73 -0.25 -7.42
N GLY A 257 -10.88 -0.45 -6.41
CA GLY A 257 -11.22 -0.15 -5.02
C GLY A 257 -11.35 1.36 -4.80
N LEU A 258 -12.52 1.77 -4.32
CA LEU A 258 -12.89 3.19 -4.12
C LEU A 258 -13.17 3.49 -2.64
N ASN A 259 -12.44 2.83 -1.75
CA ASN A 259 -12.55 3.11 -0.32
C ASN A 259 -12.31 4.61 -0.04
N PRO A 260 -13.23 5.31 0.65
CA PRO A 260 -13.12 6.75 0.90
C PRO A 260 -11.85 7.17 1.65
N THR A 261 -11.24 6.26 2.41
CA THR A 261 -9.96 6.52 3.10
C THR A 261 -8.74 6.41 2.17
N ARG A 262 -8.94 6.07 0.88
CA ARG A 262 -7.91 5.84 -0.13
C ARG A 262 -8.13 6.62 -1.43
N ALA A 263 -9.37 7.02 -1.72
CA ALA A 263 -9.75 7.58 -3.01
C ALA A 263 -9.44 9.08 -3.16
N ALA A 264 -8.82 9.71 -2.17
CA ALA A 264 -8.49 11.15 -2.18
C ALA A 264 -7.66 11.59 -3.41
N LEU A 265 -6.92 10.67 -4.05
CA LEU A 265 -6.22 10.95 -5.30
C LEU A 265 -7.15 11.39 -6.42
N LEU A 266 -8.37 10.83 -6.50
CA LEU A 266 -9.35 11.21 -7.52
C LEU A 266 -9.76 12.68 -7.37
N ASP A 267 -9.94 13.12 -6.12
CA ASP A 267 -10.27 14.52 -5.82
C ASP A 267 -9.12 15.46 -6.18
N VAL A 268 -7.87 15.05 -5.86
CA VAL A 268 -6.66 15.83 -6.20
C VAL A 268 -6.48 15.94 -7.72
N LEU A 269 -6.63 14.85 -8.47
CA LEU A 269 -6.53 14.88 -9.93
C LEU A 269 -7.67 15.70 -10.57
N THR A 270 -8.87 15.64 -9.99
CA THR A 270 -10.01 16.48 -10.43
C THR A 270 -9.71 17.96 -10.15
N ALA A 271 -9.17 18.30 -8.98
CA ALA A 271 -8.76 19.67 -8.66
C ALA A 271 -7.64 20.17 -9.57
N LEU A 272 -6.74 19.29 -10.01
CA LEU A 272 -5.71 19.58 -11.01
C LEU A 272 -6.28 19.79 -12.43
N GLY A 273 -7.56 19.47 -12.68
CA GLY A 273 -8.21 19.66 -13.97
C GLY A 273 -8.43 18.38 -14.78
N ALA A 274 -8.14 17.19 -14.23
CA ALA A 274 -8.53 15.95 -14.89
C ALA A 274 -10.04 15.75 -14.80
N ARG A 275 -10.65 15.20 -15.88
CA ARG A 275 -12.04 14.79 -15.86
C ARG A 275 -12.13 13.33 -15.42
N ILE A 276 -12.73 13.11 -14.27
CA ILE A 276 -12.90 11.77 -13.69
C ILE A 276 -14.41 11.47 -13.58
N SER A 277 -14.79 10.27 -14.00
CA SER A 277 -16.14 9.72 -13.84
C SER A 277 -16.06 8.39 -13.13
N VAL A 278 -16.90 8.19 -12.12
CA VAL A 278 -17.07 6.91 -11.42
C VAL A 278 -18.35 6.27 -11.89
N LEU A 279 -18.25 5.07 -12.43
CA LEU A 279 -19.35 4.29 -12.97
C LEU A 279 -19.50 2.99 -12.19
N ASN A 280 -20.71 2.43 -12.18
CA ASN A 280 -20.99 1.09 -11.60
C ASN A 280 -20.48 0.92 -10.17
N LEU A 281 -20.71 1.93 -9.31
CA LEU A 281 -20.31 1.87 -7.91
C LEU A 281 -21.18 0.86 -7.16
N GLU A 282 -20.53 -0.11 -6.50
CA GLU A 282 -21.15 -1.14 -5.68
C GLU A 282 -20.35 -1.42 -4.40
N GLU A 283 -20.98 -2.08 -3.44
CA GLU A 283 -20.30 -2.55 -2.24
C GLU A 283 -20.08 -4.07 -2.32
N LEU A 284 -18.83 -4.51 -2.30
CA LEU A 284 -18.43 -5.91 -2.31
C LEU A 284 -17.59 -6.22 -1.07
N ASN A 285 -18.05 -7.16 -0.23
CA ASN A 285 -17.37 -7.54 1.02
C ASN A 285 -17.01 -6.33 1.91
N SER A 286 -17.95 -5.37 2.01
CA SER A 286 -17.81 -4.10 2.73
C SER A 286 -16.83 -3.09 2.12
N GLU A 287 -16.21 -3.36 0.98
CA GLU A 287 -15.39 -2.42 0.23
C GLU A 287 -16.20 -1.80 -0.93
N LEU A 288 -16.02 -0.50 -1.15
CA LEU A 288 -16.59 0.16 -2.32
C LEU A 288 -15.73 -0.14 -3.55
N VAL A 289 -16.40 -0.56 -4.62
CA VAL A 289 -15.77 -0.95 -5.89
C VAL A 289 -16.49 -0.26 -7.04
N GLY A 290 -15.77 0.21 -8.03
CA GLY A 290 -16.38 0.84 -9.20
C GLY A 290 -15.46 0.89 -10.41
N THR A 291 -15.99 1.33 -11.54
CA THR A 291 -15.21 1.62 -12.74
C THR A 291 -14.88 3.11 -12.76
N VAL A 292 -13.60 3.45 -12.92
CA VAL A 292 -13.13 4.83 -13.02
C VAL A 292 -12.71 5.12 -14.45
N GLN A 293 -13.28 6.15 -15.04
CA GLN A 293 -12.83 6.70 -16.31
C GLN A 293 -12.15 8.04 -16.07
N ILE A 294 -10.96 8.23 -16.65
CA ILE A 294 -10.20 9.47 -16.62
C ILE A 294 -9.94 9.96 -18.04
N SER A 295 -9.99 11.27 -18.21
CA SER A 295 -9.51 11.97 -19.40
C SER A 295 -8.87 13.29 -18.99
N ALA A 296 -7.87 13.75 -19.76
CA ALA A 296 -7.27 15.05 -19.56
C ALA A 296 -7.98 16.14 -20.40
N LEU A 297 -8.07 17.36 -19.86
CA LEU A 297 -8.58 18.51 -20.56
C LEU A 297 -7.50 19.13 -21.47
N ALA A 298 -7.93 19.89 -22.47
CA ALA A 298 -7.04 20.54 -23.44
C ALA A 298 -6.14 21.59 -22.75
N GLU A 299 -6.61 22.22 -21.69
CA GLU A 299 -5.92 23.23 -20.89
C GLU A 299 -4.76 22.66 -20.08
N GLY A 300 -4.68 21.32 -19.97
CA GLY A 300 -3.67 20.62 -19.16
C GLY A 300 -3.98 20.65 -17.65
N LEU A 301 -2.97 20.32 -16.85
CA LEU A 301 -3.09 20.26 -15.39
C LEU A 301 -2.78 21.61 -14.75
N GLY A 302 -3.61 22.01 -13.78
CA GLY A 302 -3.44 23.19 -12.94
C GLY A 302 -2.37 23.02 -11.86
N THR A 303 -2.61 23.60 -10.68
CA THR A 303 -1.73 23.50 -9.51
C THR A 303 -2.46 22.88 -8.32
N THR A 304 -1.70 22.32 -7.39
CA THR A 304 -2.27 21.84 -6.12
C THR A 304 -1.23 21.90 -4.99
N GLU A 305 -1.76 21.97 -3.76
CA GLU A 305 -1.00 21.75 -2.54
C GLU A 305 -1.58 20.55 -1.79
N VAL A 306 -0.71 19.65 -1.39
CA VAL A 306 -1.06 18.47 -0.57
C VAL A 306 -0.37 18.62 0.79
N SER A 307 -1.16 18.80 1.84
CA SER A 307 -0.67 19.03 3.19
C SER A 307 -1.59 18.42 4.26
N GLY A 308 -1.14 18.34 5.50
CA GLY A 308 -1.92 17.89 6.65
C GLY A 308 -2.46 16.46 6.51
N ALA A 309 -3.75 16.30 6.78
CA ALA A 309 -4.42 15.00 6.71
C ALA A 309 -4.42 14.40 5.29
N LEU A 310 -4.44 15.23 4.25
CA LEU A 310 -4.40 14.79 2.87
C LEU A 310 -3.05 14.13 2.53
N SER A 311 -1.92 14.66 3.04
CA SER A 311 -0.61 14.03 2.89
C SER A 311 -0.56 12.64 3.53
N ALA A 312 -1.18 12.46 4.70
CA ALA A 312 -1.26 11.15 5.34
C ALA A 312 -2.13 10.15 4.56
N GLN A 313 -3.22 10.61 3.93
CA GLN A 313 -4.09 9.78 3.08
C GLN A 313 -3.38 9.35 1.79
N LEU A 314 -2.63 10.27 1.17
CA LEU A 314 -1.95 10.10 -0.12
C LEU A 314 -0.48 9.69 0.02
N ILE A 315 -0.02 9.31 1.20
CA ILE A 315 1.40 9.11 1.49
C ILE A 315 2.11 8.18 0.48
N ASP A 316 1.38 7.24 -0.07
CA ASP A 316 1.91 6.28 -1.05
C ASP A 316 1.78 6.77 -2.50
N GLU A 317 0.96 7.77 -2.79
CA GLU A 317 0.72 8.37 -4.10
C GLU A 317 1.52 9.67 -4.31
N LEU A 318 2.06 10.27 -3.22
CA LEU A 318 2.85 11.51 -3.29
C LEU A 318 4.04 11.44 -4.26
N PRO A 319 4.79 10.32 -4.38
CA PRO A 319 5.89 10.23 -5.34
C PRO A 319 5.46 10.43 -6.80
N VAL A 320 4.36 9.83 -7.23
CA VAL A 320 3.89 10.00 -8.61
C VAL A 320 3.27 11.37 -8.83
N LEU A 321 2.58 11.95 -7.85
CA LEU A 321 2.10 13.32 -7.92
C LEU A 321 3.26 14.31 -8.06
N ALA A 322 4.33 14.17 -7.27
CA ALA A 322 5.52 14.98 -7.41
C ALA A 322 6.18 14.83 -8.79
N ALA A 323 6.25 13.57 -9.29
CA ALA A 323 6.88 13.27 -10.59
C ALA A 323 6.14 13.92 -11.78
N ILE A 324 4.82 14.13 -11.68
CA ILE A 324 4.04 14.84 -12.70
C ILE A 324 4.00 16.37 -12.50
N GLY A 325 4.49 16.88 -11.36
CA GLY A 325 4.49 18.29 -11.00
C GLY A 325 5.06 19.22 -12.08
N PRO A 326 6.21 18.90 -12.71
CA PRO A 326 6.80 19.74 -13.78
C PRO A 326 5.87 20.00 -14.97
N PHE A 327 4.93 19.11 -15.24
CA PHE A 327 4.02 19.17 -16.37
C PHE A 327 2.71 19.93 -16.06
N THR A 328 2.53 20.39 -14.83
CA THR A 328 1.40 21.23 -14.41
C THR A 328 1.66 22.70 -14.71
N SER A 329 0.65 23.59 -14.61
CA SER A 329 0.84 25.02 -14.91
C SER A 329 1.77 25.71 -13.89
N ASP A 330 1.49 25.54 -12.59
CA ASP A 330 2.17 26.26 -11.51
C ASP A 330 2.86 25.35 -10.49
N GLY A 331 2.77 24.03 -10.70
CA GLY A 331 3.48 23.05 -9.89
C GLY A 331 2.64 22.36 -8.83
N ILE A 332 3.30 21.48 -8.08
CA ILE A 332 2.75 20.72 -6.96
C ILE A 332 3.59 20.97 -5.72
N ARG A 333 2.92 21.33 -4.61
CA ARG A 333 3.55 21.50 -3.29
C ARG A 333 3.12 20.37 -2.38
N ILE A 334 4.08 19.74 -1.70
CA ILE A 334 3.85 18.67 -0.73
C ILE A 334 4.45 19.06 0.60
N ARG A 335 3.66 18.96 1.68
CA ARG A 335 4.06 19.22 3.06
C ARG A 335 3.53 18.12 3.99
N ASP A 336 4.01 18.09 5.22
CA ASP A 336 3.58 17.14 6.26
C ASP A 336 3.77 15.66 5.86
N ALA A 337 4.72 15.38 4.98
CA ALA A 337 5.00 14.06 4.41
C ALA A 337 6.32 13.44 4.92
N LYS A 338 6.80 13.83 6.11
CA LYS A 338 8.06 13.34 6.70
C LYS A 338 8.15 11.80 6.75
N GLU A 339 7.03 11.12 6.88
CA GLU A 339 6.95 9.64 6.87
C GLU A 339 7.52 9.02 5.58
N LEU A 340 7.58 9.76 4.47
CA LEU A 340 8.21 9.31 3.21
C LEU A 340 9.71 9.04 3.34
N ARG A 341 10.39 9.66 4.33
CA ARG A 341 11.83 9.47 4.52
C ARG A 341 12.19 8.12 5.14
N VAL A 342 11.23 7.44 5.77
CA VAL A 342 11.42 6.17 6.49
C VAL A 342 10.62 5.02 5.87
N LYS A 343 10.25 5.15 4.59
CA LYS A 343 9.60 4.10 3.80
C LYS A 343 10.65 3.09 3.27
N GLU A 344 10.41 2.50 2.12
CA GLU A 344 11.32 1.58 1.41
C GLU A 344 12.67 2.26 1.11
N SER A 345 12.62 3.54 0.88
CA SER A 345 13.74 4.46 0.66
C SER A 345 13.41 5.83 1.28
N ASP A 346 14.35 6.77 1.27
CA ASP A 346 14.03 8.19 1.43
C ASP A 346 13.41 8.71 0.14
N ARG A 347 12.07 8.58 0.04
CA ARG A 347 11.30 8.95 -1.17
C ARG A 347 11.38 10.43 -1.49
N ILE A 348 11.50 11.31 -0.48
CA ILE A 348 11.63 12.76 -0.70
C ILE A 348 12.96 13.03 -1.42
N ALA A 349 14.06 12.53 -0.89
CA ALA A 349 15.38 12.71 -1.48
C ALA A 349 15.50 12.08 -2.87
N LEU A 350 14.95 10.88 -3.08
CA LEU A 350 14.98 10.19 -4.37
C LEU A 350 14.15 10.91 -5.43
N VAL A 351 12.95 11.39 -5.09
CA VAL A 351 12.13 12.16 -6.02
C VAL A 351 12.84 13.45 -6.42
N ALA A 352 13.37 14.20 -5.46
CA ALA A 352 14.11 15.44 -5.75
C ALA A 352 15.33 15.18 -6.64
N ARG A 353 16.12 14.15 -6.33
CA ARG A 353 17.31 13.79 -7.12
C ARG A 353 16.96 13.40 -8.54
N ASN A 354 15.97 12.57 -8.73
CA ASN A 354 15.58 12.08 -10.05
C ASN A 354 14.90 13.16 -10.89
N LEU A 355 14.09 14.04 -10.30
CA LEU A 355 13.55 15.21 -11.00
C LEU A 355 14.67 16.13 -11.50
N ARG A 356 15.68 16.41 -10.66
CA ARG A 356 16.86 17.20 -11.06
C ARG A 356 17.65 16.52 -12.17
N ALA A 357 17.78 15.19 -12.14
CA ALA A 357 18.44 14.44 -13.21
C ALA A 357 17.70 14.57 -14.55
N MET A 358 16.37 14.73 -14.53
CA MET A 358 15.55 14.99 -15.72
C MET A 358 15.51 16.48 -16.10
N GLY A 359 16.26 17.35 -15.41
CA GLY A 359 16.34 18.78 -15.69
C GLY A 359 15.31 19.65 -14.99
N ALA A 360 14.54 19.12 -14.05
CA ALA A 360 13.58 19.90 -13.28
C ALA A 360 14.24 20.72 -12.15
N GLU A 361 13.69 21.89 -11.90
CA GLU A 361 13.87 22.61 -10.64
C GLU A 361 12.95 21.97 -9.59
N VAL A 362 13.51 21.73 -8.41
CA VAL A 362 12.75 21.19 -7.27
C VAL A 362 13.40 21.63 -5.96
N THR A 363 12.58 22.10 -5.02
CA THR A 363 13.02 22.42 -3.67
C THR A 363 12.63 21.28 -2.73
N GLU A 364 13.62 20.77 -2.01
CA GLU A 364 13.45 19.70 -1.03
C GLU A 364 13.35 20.29 0.37
N PHE A 365 12.36 19.83 1.16
CA PHE A 365 12.19 20.16 2.57
C PHE A 365 12.29 18.88 3.42
N GLU A 366 12.43 19.05 4.73
CA GLU A 366 12.48 17.91 5.65
C GLU A 366 11.24 17.02 5.54
N ASP A 367 10.08 17.63 5.29
CA ASP A 367 8.76 17.00 5.30
C ASP A 367 8.03 17.07 3.95
N GLY A 368 8.72 17.44 2.85
CA GLY A 368 8.04 17.57 1.57
C GLY A 368 8.88 18.09 0.43
N LEU A 369 8.20 18.54 -0.61
CA LEU A 369 8.77 19.02 -1.87
C LEU A 369 7.98 20.21 -2.43
N ASP A 370 8.67 21.17 -3.07
CA ASP A 370 8.09 22.10 -4.04
C ASP A 370 8.61 21.75 -5.42
N VAL A 371 7.69 21.41 -6.30
CA VAL A 371 7.97 21.08 -7.70
C VAL A 371 7.26 22.12 -8.57
N PRO A 372 7.97 23.17 -9.06
CA PRO A 372 7.40 24.16 -9.96
C PRO A 372 6.85 23.53 -11.23
N GLY A 373 5.80 24.11 -11.77
CA GLY A 373 5.20 23.69 -13.04
C GLY A 373 5.82 24.37 -14.27
N GLY A 374 5.24 24.09 -15.44
CA GLY A 374 5.66 24.71 -16.72
C GLY A 374 7.06 24.30 -17.18
N GLN A 375 7.59 23.18 -16.68
CA GLN A 375 8.94 22.71 -16.98
C GLN A 375 8.95 21.64 -18.07
N LYS A 376 10.04 21.58 -18.82
CA LYS A 376 10.30 20.52 -19.78
C LYS A 376 11.31 19.55 -19.21
N LEU A 377 10.92 18.28 -19.13
CA LEU A 377 11.81 17.22 -18.72
C LEU A 377 12.47 16.56 -19.93
N HIS A 378 13.71 16.14 -19.76
CA HIS A 378 14.42 15.30 -20.74
C HIS A 378 14.71 13.90 -20.19
N GLY A 379 14.96 12.96 -21.09
CA GLY A 379 15.34 11.59 -20.73
C GLY A 379 16.63 11.59 -19.90
N ALA A 380 16.65 10.71 -18.89
CA ALA A 380 17.77 10.59 -17.95
C ALA A 380 17.89 9.15 -17.44
N THR A 381 18.97 8.89 -16.71
CA THR A 381 19.10 7.68 -15.90
C THR A 381 18.48 7.92 -14.54
N ILE A 382 17.47 7.16 -14.19
CA ILE A 382 16.71 7.24 -12.95
C ILE A 382 17.16 6.10 -12.01
N ASP A 383 17.59 6.46 -10.82
CA ASP A 383 17.85 5.49 -9.75
C ASP A 383 16.59 5.30 -8.93
N SER A 384 16.00 4.11 -8.98
CA SER A 384 14.83 3.79 -8.17
C SER A 384 15.15 3.63 -6.67
N GLY A 385 16.42 3.44 -6.32
CA GLY A 385 16.81 3.08 -4.94
C GLY A 385 16.19 1.77 -4.48
N SER A 386 15.89 0.85 -5.41
CA SER A 386 15.15 -0.39 -5.18
C SER A 386 13.74 -0.17 -4.60
N ASP A 387 13.17 1.03 -4.78
CA ASP A 387 11.81 1.39 -4.37
C ASP A 387 10.86 1.32 -5.57
N HIS A 388 9.89 0.41 -5.49
CA HIS A 388 8.91 0.18 -6.54
C HIS A 388 8.12 1.44 -6.92
N ARG A 389 7.81 2.31 -5.95
CA ARG A 389 7.03 3.53 -6.22
C ARG A 389 7.85 4.58 -6.95
N ILE A 390 9.14 4.66 -6.68
CA ILE A 390 10.06 5.54 -7.43
C ILE A 390 10.22 5.03 -8.86
N ALA A 391 10.48 3.73 -9.05
CA ALA A 391 10.58 3.13 -10.38
C ALA A 391 9.34 3.43 -11.24
N MET A 392 8.14 3.19 -10.68
CA MET A 392 6.87 3.39 -11.40
C MET A 392 6.54 4.88 -11.60
N ALA A 393 6.77 5.75 -10.61
CA ALA A 393 6.50 7.19 -10.71
C ALA A 393 7.32 7.87 -11.82
N PHE A 394 8.61 7.54 -11.89
CA PHE A 394 9.47 8.10 -12.93
C PHE A 394 9.25 7.47 -14.31
N SER A 395 8.72 6.23 -14.37
CA SER A 395 8.22 5.66 -15.63
C SER A 395 7.03 6.45 -16.18
N VAL A 396 6.16 6.97 -15.30
CA VAL A 396 5.06 7.86 -15.70
C VAL A 396 5.59 9.20 -16.20
N ALA A 397 6.48 9.84 -15.46
CA ALA A 397 7.09 11.12 -15.90
C ALA A 397 7.82 10.99 -17.25
N ALA A 398 8.51 9.86 -17.45
CA ALA A 398 9.24 9.55 -18.68
C ALA A 398 8.35 9.46 -19.92
N LEU A 399 7.06 9.16 -19.78
CA LEU A 399 6.12 9.14 -20.92
C LEU A 399 6.00 10.52 -21.58
N ARG A 400 6.22 11.62 -20.85
CA ARG A 400 6.13 12.99 -21.35
C ARG A 400 7.46 13.72 -21.41
N ALA A 401 8.56 13.08 -21.06
CA ALA A 401 9.91 13.63 -21.18
C ALA A 401 10.40 13.61 -22.64
N GLU A 402 11.34 14.49 -23.00
CA GLU A 402 11.99 14.49 -24.30
C GLU A 402 13.13 13.45 -24.33
N GLY A 403 13.02 12.42 -25.18
CA GLY A 403 14.01 11.34 -25.28
C GLY A 403 13.76 10.16 -24.35
N GLU A 404 14.64 9.16 -24.45
CA GLU A 404 14.51 7.92 -23.68
C GLU A 404 14.98 8.08 -22.23
N THR A 405 14.28 7.45 -21.30
CA THR A 405 14.64 7.41 -19.87
C THR A 405 14.98 5.99 -19.46
N LEU A 406 16.12 5.81 -18.79
CA LEU A 406 16.55 4.53 -18.25
C LEU A 406 16.16 4.43 -16.78
N ILE A 407 15.33 3.47 -16.43
CA ILE A 407 14.96 3.18 -15.04
C ILE A 407 15.87 2.05 -14.52
N GLN A 408 16.75 2.36 -13.59
CA GLN A 408 17.58 1.39 -12.87
C GLN A 408 16.82 0.80 -11.69
N GLY A 409 16.94 -0.52 -11.48
CA GLY A 409 16.18 -1.24 -10.44
C GLY A 409 14.69 -1.35 -10.77
N ALA A 410 14.35 -1.43 -12.06
CA ALA A 410 12.98 -1.57 -12.54
C ALA A 410 12.27 -2.82 -12.03
N ASP A 411 13.01 -3.89 -11.71
CA ASP A 411 12.53 -5.13 -11.09
C ASP A 411 11.89 -4.91 -9.70
N SER A 412 12.21 -3.81 -9.03
CA SER A 412 11.55 -3.44 -7.77
C SER A 412 10.02 -3.30 -7.92
N ALA A 413 9.50 -2.99 -9.11
CA ALA A 413 8.06 -2.96 -9.36
C ALA A 413 7.36 -4.27 -8.95
N ALA A 414 8.02 -5.42 -9.08
CA ALA A 414 7.49 -6.72 -8.71
C ALA A 414 7.19 -6.88 -7.20
N ILE A 415 7.72 -6.00 -6.35
CA ILE A 415 7.41 -5.99 -4.92
C ILE A 415 5.90 -5.79 -4.68
N SER A 416 5.25 -4.92 -5.47
CA SER A 416 3.83 -4.63 -5.33
C SER A 416 3.01 -4.81 -6.61
N PHE A 417 3.62 -4.69 -7.79
CA PHE A 417 2.91 -4.66 -9.06
C PHE A 417 3.78 -5.24 -10.21
N PRO A 418 3.94 -6.56 -10.29
CA PRO A 418 4.76 -7.22 -11.30
C PRO A 418 4.37 -6.90 -12.76
N GLU A 419 3.08 -6.68 -13.01
CA GLU A 419 2.53 -6.44 -14.34
C GLU A 419 2.68 -4.99 -14.83
N PHE A 420 3.18 -4.08 -13.98
CA PHE A 420 3.17 -2.63 -14.23
C PHE A 420 3.70 -2.24 -15.62
N PHE A 421 4.91 -2.67 -15.97
CA PHE A 421 5.52 -2.27 -17.24
C PHE A 421 4.77 -2.81 -18.45
N ASN A 422 4.25 -4.03 -18.38
CA ASN A 422 3.46 -4.61 -19.46
C ASN A 422 2.15 -3.83 -19.67
N LEU A 423 1.48 -3.47 -18.59
CA LEU A 423 0.24 -2.68 -18.66
C LEU A 423 0.51 -1.25 -19.10
N LEU A 424 1.65 -0.66 -18.69
CA LEU A 424 2.06 0.67 -19.14
C LEU A 424 2.30 0.69 -20.66
N ASP A 425 3.00 -0.33 -21.19
CA ASP A 425 3.25 -0.47 -22.63
C ASP A 425 1.96 -0.71 -23.41
N LEU A 426 0.96 -1.38 -22.82
CA LEU A 426 -0.33 -1.66 -23.45
C LEU A 426 -1.15 -0.38 -23.69
N VAL A 427 -1.11 0.59 -22.76
CA VAL A 427 -1.94 1.79 -22.82
C VAL A 427 -1.22 3.02 -23.36
N ALA A 428 0.11 3.02 -23.39
CA ALA A 428 0.91 4.12 -23.92
C ALA A 428 0.98 4.05 -25.45
N GLU A 429 0.34 4.99 -26.11
CA GLU A 429 0.47 5.20 -27.57
C GLU A 429 1.79 5.90 -27.88
N ARG A 430 2.61 5.30 -28.75
CA ARG A 430 3.94 5.83 -29.16
C ARG A 430 4.00 6.29 -30.61
#